data_c735e19e70971ebdf3381e3c32b354c7
#
_entry.id   c735e19e70971ebdf3381e3c32b354c7
#
_cell.length_a   1.000
_cell.length_b   1.000
_cell.length_c   1.000
_cell.angle_alpha   90.00
_cell.angle_beta   90.00
_cell.angle_gamma   90.00
#
_symmetry.space_group_name_H-M   'P 1'
#
loop_
_entity.id
_entity.type
_entity.pdbx_description
1 polymer ?
#
loop_
_entity_poly.entity_id
_entity_poly.type
_entity_poly.pdbx_seq_one_letter_code
_entity_poly.pdbx_strand_id
1 'polypeptide(L)'
;NILDAFTLLRNGYTDGGFEEVERIEGIIDKYEDTIGTYLTKLTGREMPTDLNRSVAKYLHTLTDFERISDHALNIAESAREIKEKEITFTPGAIHEMDVMMNALERIMHITVSSFIDNDLDKAYLVEPLEEVIDELCEKMRFNHVDRLTKGECTILNGYIFNDLIGNYERISDHCSNTAATLIEMEEGIFGLHTYTNEVKDSHTHNFEENYKFFSETFSL
;
A
#
# COMPACT_ATOMS: atom_id res chain seq x y z
N ASN A 1 3.87 -1.71 -11.31
CA ASN A 1 4.94 -2.33 -10.51
C ASN A 1 4.37 -3.32 -9.48
N ILE A 2 3.45 -2.91 -8.57
CA ILE A 2 2.84 -3.80 -7.56
C ILE A 2 2.17 -5.03 -8.18
N LEU A 3 1.40 -4.87 -9.25
CA LEU A 3 0.71 -5.98 -9.92
C LEU A 3 1.69 -6.98 -10.53
N ASP A 4 2.84 -6.51 -11.00
CA ASP A 4 3.90 -7.37 -11.53
C ASP A 4 4.55 -8.18 -10.39
N ALA A 5 4.81 -7.55 -9.25
CA ALA A 5 5.30 -8.22 -8.04
C ALA A 5 4.30 -9.29 -7.52
N PHE A 6 3.00 -8.98 -7.48
CA PHE A 6 1.96 -9.95 -7.12
C PHE A 6 1.87 -11.11 -8.11
N THR A 7 2.10 -10.84 -9.39
CA THR A 7 2.16 -11.89 -10.42
C THR A 7 3.30 -12.88 -10.15
N LEU A 8 4.46 -12.41 -9.66
CA LEU A 8 5.58 -13.28 -9.28
C LEU A 8 5.26 -14.18 -8.08
N LEU A 9 4.45 -13.69 -7.12
CA LEU A 9 3.98 -14.51 -6.00
C LEU A 9 2.92 -15.54 -6.43
N ARG A 10 1.93 -15.12 -7.24
CA ARG A 10 0.79 -15.96 -7.65
C ARG A 10 1.19 -17.03 -8.66
N ASN A 11 1.97 -16.66 -9.66
CA ASN A 11 2.30 -17.52 -10.80
C ASN A 11 3.71 -18.15 -10.71
N GLY A 12 4.47 -17.79 -9.70
CA GLY A 12 5.84 -18.18 -9.51
C GLY A 12 6.85 -17.20 -10.12
N TYR A 13 8.00 -17.11 -9.48
CA TYR A 13 9.09 -16.23 -9.86
C TYR A 13 9.64 -16.55 -11.26
N THR A 14 9.91 -15.50 -12.02
CA THR A 14 10.68 -15.53 -13.28
C THR A 14 11.69 -14.39 -13.30
N ASP A 15 12.88 -14.64 -13.88
CA ASP A 15 13.93 -13.63 -13.96
C ASP A 15 13.45 -12.39 -14.74
N GLY A 16 12.78 -12.58 -15.89
CA GLY A 16 12.24 -11.47 -16.67
C GLY A 16 11.16 -10.66 -15.98
N GLY A 17 10.31 -11.29 -15.15
CA GLY A 17 9.33 -10.58 -14.32
C GLY A 17 9.99 -9.77 -13.22
N PHE A 18 11.02 -10.31 -12.59
CA PHE A 18 11.81 -9.60 -11.58
C PHE A 18 12.55 -8.39 -12.17
N GLU A 19 13.26 -8.58 -13.31
CA GLU A 19 13.94 -7.50 -14.02
C GLU A 19 12.98 -6.37 -14.41
N GLU A 20 11.73 -6.68 -14.74
CA GLU A 20 10.73 -5.65 -15.06
C GLU A 20 10.29 -4.88 -13.81
N VAL A 21 10.08 -5.54 -12.66
CA VAL A 21 9.78 -4.86 -11.39
C VAL A 21 10.94 -3.93 -10.99
N GLU A 22 12.19 -4.41 -11.02
CA GLU A 22 13.39 -3.64 -10.72
C GLU A 22 13.57 -2.45 -11.68
N ARG A 23 13.31 -2.65 -12.97
CA ARG A 23 13.37 -1.60 -13.98
C ARG A 23 12.35 -0.49 -13.75
N ILE A 24 11.11 -0.85 -13.36
CA ILE A 24 10.04 0.12 -13.11
C ILE A 24 10.34 0.89 -11.82
N GLU A 25 10.80 0.20 -10.77
CA GLU A 25 11.22 0.84 -9.51
C GLU A 25 12.31 1.90 -9.79
N GLY A 26 13.41 1.56 -10.50
CA GLY A 26 14.46 2.51 -10.82
C GLY A 26 14.01 3.67 -11.74
N ILE A 27 12.89 3.54 -12.45
CA ILE A 27 12.26 4.66 -13.18
C ILE A 27 11.51 5.56 -12.20
N ILE A 28 10.75 4.99 -11.26
CA ILE A 28 9.96 5.73 -10.27
C ILE A 28 10.89 6.54 -9.35
N ASP A 29 11.95 5.93 -8.81
CA ASP A 29 13.00 6.58 -8.02
C ASP A 29 13.60 7.79 -8.75
N LYS A 30 13.99 7.63 -10.02
CA LYS A 30 14.51 8.72 -10.82
C LYS A 30 13.49 9.85 -11.06
N TYR A 31 12.22 9.52 -11.20
CA TYR A 31 11.16 10.54 -11.32
C TYR A 31 10.93 11.24 -9.99
N GLU A 32 10.98 10.53 -8.86
CA GLU A 32 10.89 11.10 -7.50
C GLU A 32 11.97 12.18 -7.33
N ASP A 33 13.24 11.84 -7.52
CA ASP A 33 14.37 12.74 -7.44
C ASP A 33 14.21 13.98 -8.34
N THR A 34 13.82 13.75 -9.60
CA THR A 34 13.72 14.81 -10.61
C THR A 34 12.57 15.77 -10.29
N ILE A 35 11.39 15.24 -10.00
CA ILE A 35 10.18 16.01 -9.68
C ILE A 35 10.35 16.71 -8.35
N GLY A 36 10.84 16.01 -7.30
CA GLY A 36 11.10 16.55 -5.98
C GLY A 36 12.07 17.74 -6.02
N THR A 37 13.18 17.60 -6.76
CA THR A 37 14.13 18.68 -7.00
C THR A 37 13.48 19.88 -7.72
N TYR A 38 12.64 19.63 -8.70
CA TYR A 38 11.95 20.69 -9.45
C TYR A 38 10.95 21.43 -8.56
N LEU A 39 10.09 20.69 -7.85
CA LEU A 39 9.07 21.25 -6.96
C LEU A 39 9.71 22.04 -5.81
N THR A 40 10.80 21.54 -5.21
CA THR A 40 11.54 22.25 -4.16
C THR A 40 12.09 23.58 -4.65
N LYS A 41 12.56 23.67 -5.90
CA LYS A 41 12.99 24.95 -6.50
C LYS A 41 11.83 25.93 -6.73
N LEU A 42 10.61 25.43 -6.89
CA LEU A 42 9.43 26.26 -7.02
C LEU A 42 9.03 26.88 -5.66
N THR A 43 9.11 26.13 -4.54
CA THR A 43 8.75 26.64 -3.20
C THR A 43 9.57 27.85 -2.74
N GLY A 44 10.76 28.06 -3.30
CA GLY A 44 11.61 29.22 -3.04
C GLY A 44 11.19 30.50 -3.78
N ARG A 45 10.08 30.50 -4.53
CA ARG A 45 9.58 31.65 -5.30
C ARG A 45 8.24 32.13 -4.77
N GLU A 46 7.93 33.42 -4.97
CA GLU A 46 6.58 33.91 -4.75
C GLU A 46 5.62 33.28 -5.76
N MET A 47 4.64 32.54 -5.25
CA MET A 47 3.65 31.84 -6.05
C MET A 47 2.22 32.16 -5.56
N PRO A 48 1.21 32.13 -6.45
CA PRO A 48 -0.19 32.14 -6.05
C PRO A 48 -0.51 31.03 -5.05
N THR A 49 -1.43 31.27 -4.13
CA THR A 49 -1.79 30.34 -3.04
C THR A 49 -2.19 28.96 -3.57
N ASP A 50 -2.97 28.92 -4.65
CA ASP A 50 -3.45 27.66 -5.25
C ASP A 50 -2.30 26.83 -5.84
N LEU A 51 -1.32 27.51 -6.47
CA LEU A 51 -0.13 26.82 -6.99
C LEU A 51 0.75 26.31 -5.85
N ASN A 52 0.92 27.08 -4.77
CA ASN A 52 1.63 26.63 -3.57
C ASN A 52 1.00 25.37 -2.98
N ARG A 53 -0.34 25.34 -2.90
CA ARG A 53 -1.10 24.17 -2.42
C ARG A 53 -0.85 22.95 -3.31
N SER A 54 -0.94 23.10 -4.62
CA SER A 54 -0.68 22.00 -5.56
C SER A 54 0.77 21.48 -5.45
N VAL A 55 1.75 22.37 -5.33
CA VAL A 55 3.16 21.98 -5.16
C VAL A 55 3.35 21.21 -3.85
N ALA A 56 2.73 21.67 -2.75
CA ALA A 56 2.79 20.98 -1.46
C ALA A 56 2.16 19.58 -1.55
N LYS A 57 0.98 19.45 -2.17
CA LYS A 57 0.34 18.15 -2.43
C LYS A 57 1.29 17.17 -3.13
N TYR A 58 1.87 17.59 -4.25
CA TYR A 58 2.79 16.73 -5.01
C TYR A 58 4.05 16.39 -4.22
N LEU A 59 4.63 17.30 -3.44
CA LEU A 59 5.80 17.03 -2.61
C LEU A 59 5.51 16.00 -1.51
N HIS A 60 4.34 16.07 -0.86
CA HIS A 60 3.97 15.12 0.19
C HIS A 60 3.68 13.72 -0.37
N THR A 61 2.99 13.63 -1.50
CA THR A 61 2.59 12.33 -2.07
C THR A 61 3.68 11.64 -2.90
N LEU A 62 4.69 12.40 -3.37
CA LEU A 62 5.74 11.88 -4.25
C LEU A 62 6.52 10.74 -3.58
N THR A 63 6.93 10.94 -2.32
CA THR A 63 7.63 9.94 -1.54
C THR A 63 6.74 8.73 -1.20
N ASP A 64 5.43 8.92 -0.98
CA ASP A 64 4.53 7.79 -0.74
C ASP A 64 4.43 6.88 -1.97
N PHE A 65 4.36 7.44 -3.18
CA PHE A 65 4.34 6.64 -4.42
C PHE A 65 5.68 5.92 -4.68
N GLU A 66 6.81 6.55 -4.35
CA GLU A 66 8.13 5.90 -4.42
C GLU A 66 8.19 4.74 -3.43
N ARG A 67 7.80 4.93 -2.15
CA ARG A 67 7.77 3.89 -1.12
C ARG A 67 6.90 2.70 -1.49
N ILE A 68 5.74 2.93 -2.11
CA ILE A 68 4.91 1.85 -2.63
C ILE A 68 5.68 1.03 -3.68
N SER A 69 6.48 1.67 -4.53
CA SER A 69 7.30 0.98 -5.53
C SER A 69 8.46 0.21 -4.91
N ASP A 70 9.12 0.76 -3.89
CA ASP A 70 10.13 0.05 -3.09
C ASP A 70 9.58 -1.24 -2.49
N HIS A 71 8.37 -1.17 -1.90
CA HIS A 71 7.71 -2.35 -1.34
C HIS A 71 7.32 -3.38 -2.42
N ALA A 72 7.04 -2.94 -3.65
CA ALA A 72 6.84 -3.87 -4.76
C ALA A 72 8.11 -4.64 -5.09
N LEU A 73 9.27 -3.98 -5.08
CA LEU A 73 10.56 -4.65 -5.28
C LEU A 73 10.85 -5.64 -4.15
N ASN A 74 10.63 -5.26 -2.89
CA ASN A 74 10.79 -6.17 -1.74
C ASN A 74 9.90 -7.42 -1.85
N ILE A 75 8.67 -7.28 -2.34
CA ILE A 75 7.77 -8.42 -2.60
C ILE A 75 8.32 -9.31 -3.72
N ALA A 76 8.86 -8.73 -4.79
CA ALA A 76 9.49 -9.49 -5.87
C ALA A 76 10.77 -10.22 -5.39
N GLU A 77 11.53 -9.62 -4.49
CA GLU A 77 12.68 -10.27 -3.82
C GLU A 77 12.23 -11.45 -2.96
N SER A 78 11.13 -11.29 -2.21
CA SER A 78 10.52 -12.39 -1.44
C SER A 78 10.08 -13.53 -2.37
N ALA A 79 9.52 -13.23 -3.56
CA ALA A 79 9.16 -14.25 -4.55
C ALA A 79 10.40 -15.00 -5.09
N ARG A 80 11.53 -14.30 -5.29
CA ARG A 80 12.81 -14.91 -5.64
C ARG A 80 13.31 -15.85 -4.54
N GLU A 81 13.28 -15.39 -3.29
CA GLU A 81 13.70 -16.16 -2.13
C GLU A 81 12.85 -17.43 -1.93
N ILE A 82 11.53 -17.34 -2.14
CA ILE A 82 10.61 -18.49 -2.11
C ILE A 82 11.07 -19.54 -3.12
N LYS A 83 11.41 -19.14 -4.34
CA LYS A 83 11.88 -20.05 -5.39
C LYS A 83 13.24 -20.66 -5.05
N GLU A 84 14.23 -19.83 -4.67
CA GLU A 84 15.60 -20.27 -4.41
C GLU A 84 15.69 -21.23 -3.22
N LYS A 85 14.86 -21.03 -2.20
CA LYS A 85 14.81 -21.86 -0.98
C LYS A 85 13.78 -22.98 -1.06
N GLU A 86 13.12 -23.15 -2.20
CA GLU A 86 12.07 -24.17 -2.44
C GLU A 86 10.97 -24.14 -1.37
N ILE A 87 10.57 -22.91 -0.94
CA ILE A 87 9.57 -22.73 0.10
C ILE A 87 8.19 -23.04 -0.46
N THR A 88 7.42 -23.81 0.31
CA THR A 88 6.03 -24.10 0.04
C THR A 88 5.15 -23.63 1.18
N PHE A 89 4.10 -22.89 0.86
CA PHE A 89 3.11 -22.46 1.84
C PHE A 89 1.93 -23.45 1.88
N THR A 90 1.27 -23.49 3.04
CA THR A 90 0.02 -24.26 3.16
C THR A 90 -1.09 -23.63 2.30
N PRO A 91 -2.09 -24.41 1.88
CA PRO A 91 -3.23 -23.85 1.13
C PRO A 91 -3.92 -22.70 1.84
N GLY A 92 -4.00 -22.73 3.18
CA GLY A 92 -4.54 -21.62 3.97
C GLY A 92 -3.69 -20.35 3.86
N ALA A 93 -2.36 -20.46 3.94
CA ALA A 93 -1.47 -19.31 3.78
C ALA A 93 -1.52 -18.72 2.36
N ILE A 94 -1.65 -19.57 1.34
CA ILE A 94 -1.82 -19.12 -0.06
C ILE A 94 -3.14 -18.35 -0.20
N HIS A 95 -4.23 -18.87 0.36
CA HIS A 95 -5.52 -18.19 0.33
C HIS A 95 -5.47 -16.82 1.04
N GLU A 96 -4.84 -16.75 2.22
CA GLU A 96 -4.63 -15.50 2.96
C GLU A 96 -3.86 -14.46 2.11
N MET A 97 -2.77 -14.88 1.45
CA MET A 97 -2.01 -14.00 0.56
C MET A 97 -2.84 -13.52 -0.64
N ASP A 98 -3.66 -14.39 -1.23
CA ASP A 98 -4.52 -14.01 -2.36
C ASP A 98 -5.60 -12.99 -1.96
N VAL A 99 -6.26 -13.17 -0.81
CA VAL A 99 -7.23 -12.21 -0.28
C VAL A 99 -6.55 -10.86 -0.02
N MET A 100 -5.38 -10.87 0.62
CA MET A 100 -4.60 -9.67 0.91
C MET A 100 -4.18 -8.94 -0.37
N MET A 101 -3.62 -9.64 -1.36
CA MET A 101 -3.23 -9.02 -2.62
C MET A 101 -4.43 -8.38 -3.35
N ASN A 102 -5.62 -9.01 -3.30
CA ASN A 102 -6.83 -8.43 -3.88
C ASN A 102 -7.27 -7.15 -3.14
N ALA A 103 -7.15 -7.10 -1.81
CA ALA A 103 -7.43 -5.90 -1.02
C ALA A 103 -6.44 -4.77 -1.36
N LEU A 104 -5.14 -5.09 -1.48
CA LEU A 104 -4.11 -4.14 -1.87
C LEU A 104 -4.29 -3.63 -3.32
N GLU A 105 -4.65 -4.48 -4.26
CA GLU A 105 -5.01 -4.03 -5.61
C GLU A 105 -6.18 -3.03 -5.57
N ARG A 106 -7.16 -3.28 -4.72
CA ARG A 106 -8.33 -2.40 -4.57
C ARG A 106 -7.95 -1.05 -3.97
N ILE A 107 -7.19 -1.02 -2.86
CA ILE A 107 -6.80 0.24 -2.21
C ILE A 107 -5.90 1.06 -3.13
N MET A 108 -4.94 0.44 -3.82
CA MET A 108 -4.09 1.09 -4.82
C MET A 108 -4.90 1.74 -5.93
N HIS A 109 -5.88 1.01 -6.47
CA HIS A 109 -6.73 1.55 -7.55
C HIS A 109 -7.54 2.76 -7.07
N ILE A 110 -8.12 2.69 -5.86
CA ILE A 110 -8.88 3.79 -5.27
C ILE A 110 -7.97 5.00 -5.07
N THR A 111 -6.81 4.81 -4.43
CA THR A 111 -5.84 5.87 -4.12
C THR A 111 -5.33 6.56 -5.37
N VAL A 112 -4.88 5.80 -6.37
CA VAL A 112 -4.37 6.39 -7.63
C VAL A 112 -5.47 7.13 -8.38
N SER A 113 -6.68 6.56 -8.47
CA SER A 113 -7.79 7.23 -9.16
C SER A 113 -8.26 8.48 -8.43
N SER A 114 -8.34 8.47 -7.10
CA SER A 114 -8.69 9.66 -6.32
C SER A 114 -7.67 10.78 -6.50
N PHE A 115 -6.39 10.43 -6.52
CA PHE A 115 -5.30 11.39 -6.71
C PHE A 115 -5.29 12.02 -8.11
N ILE A 116 -5.47 11.22 -9.17
CA ILE A 116 -5.48 11.70 -10.57
C ILE A 116 -6.71 12.57 -10.84
N ASP A 117 -7.87 12.11 -10.38
CA ASP A 117 -9.17 12.78 -10.65
C ASP A 117 -9.45 13.91 -9.65
N ASN A 118 -8.65 14.05 -8.59
CA ASN A 118 -8.90 14.91 -7.43
C ASN A 118 -10.27 14.63 -6.79
N ASP A 119 -10.61 13.35 -6.65
CA ASP A 119 -11.93 12.85 -6.25
C ASP A 119 -11.94 12.50 -4.76
N LEU A 120 -12.50 13.39 -3.94
CA LEU A 120 -12.57 13.23 -2.49
C LEU A 120 -13.48 12.06 -2.08
N ASP A 121 -14.56 11.81 -2.80
CA ASP A 121 -15.48 10.70 -2.48
C ASP A 121 -14.74 9.36 -2.55
N LYS A 122 -13.83 9.20 -3.53
CA LYS A 122 -12.95 8.04 -3.59
C LYS A 122 -11.88 8.07 -2.49
N ALA A 123 -11.29 9.23 -2.19
CA ALA A 123 -10.27 9.34 -1.15
C ALA A 123 -10.80 8.88 0.22
N TYR A 124 -12.04 9.21 0.56
CA TYR A 124 -12.70 8.75 1.78
C TYR A 124 -12.96 7.24 1.87
N LEU A 125 -12.82 6.48 0.77
CA LEU A 125 -12.91 5.02 0.78
C LEU A 125 -11.59 4.35 1.18
N VAL A 126 -10.48 5.08 1.19
CA VAL A 126 -9.15 4.50 1.42
C VAL A 126 -9.00 4.08 2.87
N GLU A 127 -9.30 4.94 3.84
CA GLU A 127 -9.14 4.68 5.27
C GLU A 127 -9.97 3.48 5.76
N PRO A 128 -11.27 3.32 5.41
CA PRO A 128 -12.01 2.11 5.78
C PRO A 128 -11.42 0.81 5.22
N LEU A 129 -10.79 0.86 4.05
CA LEU A 129 -10.15 -0.31 3.44
C LEU A 129 -8.78 -0.58 4.05
N GLU A 130 -8.05 0.47 4.43
CA GLU A 130 -6.77 0.35 5.16
C GLU A 130 -6.99 -0.35 6.51
N GLU A 131 -7.99 0.04 7.29
CA GLU A 131 -8.33 -0.61 8.56
C GLU A 131 -8.64 -2.12 8.38
N VAL A 132 -9.33 -2.47 7.29
CA VAL A 132 -9.58 -3.89 6.94
C VAL A 132 -8.27 -4.62 6.58
N ILE A 133 -7.34 -3.97 5.89
CA ILE A 133 -6.04 -4.54 5.54
C ILE A 133 -5.20 -4.77 6.80
N ASP A 134 -5.20 -3.84 7.74
CA ASP A 134 -4.53 -3.98 9.04
C ASP A 134 -5.06 -5.17 9.83
N GLU A 135 -6.39 -5.32 9.92
CA GLU A 135 -6.99 -6.50 10.55
C GLU A 135 -6.63 -7.81 9.83
N LEU A 136 -6.55 -7.80 8.50
CA LEU A 136 -6.08 -8.95 7.73
C LEU A 136 -4.64 -9.29 8.08
N CYS A 137 -3.75 -8.30 8.19
CA CYS A 137 -2.36 -8.49 8.61
C CYS A 137 -2.26 -9.15 9.99
N GLU A 138 -3.05 -8.67 10.97
CA GLU A 138 -3.09 -9.27 12.30
C GLU A 138 -3.61 -10.71 12.28
N LYS A 139 -4.70 -10.98 11.55
CA LYS A 139 -5.25 -12.33 11.39
C LYS A 139 -4.27 -13.28 10.73
N MET A 140 -3.58 -12.84 9.67
CA MET A 140 -2.56 -13.63 8.98
C MET A 140 -1.38 -13.98 9.89
N ARG A 141 -0.89 -13.01 10.69
CA ARG A 141 0.14 -13.24 11.72
C ARG A 141 -0.31 -14.27 12.75
N PHE A 142 -1.54 -14.13 13.26
CA PHE A 142 -2.11 -15.07 14.23
C PHE A 142 -2.25 -16.48 13.64
N ASN A 143 -2.81 -16.62 12.46
CA ASN A 143 -2.98 -17.91 11.76
C ASN A 143 -1.63 -18.56 11.47
N HIS A 144 -0.60 -17.75 11.15
CA HIS A 144 0.74 -18.27 10.94
C HIS A 144 1.34 -18.88 12.24
N VAL A 145 1.17 -18.21 13.39
CA VAL A 145 1.59 -18.74 14.70
C VAL A 145 0.87 -20.06 15.02
N ASP A 146 -0.41 -20.16 14.70
CA ASP A 146 -1.20 -21.39 14.87
C ASP A 146 -0.63 -22.54 14.00
N ARG A 147 -0.33 -22.27 12.72
CA ARG A 147 0.31 -23.23 11.81
C ARG A 147 1.69 -23.68 12.33
N LEU A 148 2.49 -22.76 12.86
CA LEU A 148 3.80 -23.12 13.49
C LEU A 148 3.61 -24.04 14.68
N THR A 149 2.67 -23.77 15.57
CA THR A 149 2.42 -24.58 16.76
C THR A 149 1.90 -25.99 16.42
N LYS A 150 1.20 -26.13 15.31
CA LYS A 150 0.72 -27.42 14.76
C LYS A 150 1.77 -28.18 13.97
N GLY A 151 2.93 -27.56 13.71
CA GLY A 151 4.00 -28.16 12.90
C GLY A 151 3.67 -28.21 11.39
N GLU A 152 2.72 -27.41 10.93
CA GLU A 152 2.28 -27.35 9.53
C GLU A 152 3.19 -26.49 8.65
N CYS A 153 4.06 -25.68 9.25
CA CYS A 153 5.04 -24.86 8.54
C CYS A 153 6.36 -24.76 9.34
N THR A 154 7.39 -24.25 8.68
CA THR A 154 8.73 -24.07 9.29
C THR A 154 8.93 -22.61 9.73
N ILE A 155 9.97 -22.38 10.59
CA ILE A 155 10.38 -21.04 10.97
C ILE A 155 10.80 -20.21 9.74
N LEU A 156 11.42 -20.85 8.75
CA LEU A 156 11.83 -20.17 7.51
C LEU A 156 10.63 -19.69 6.70
N ASN A 157 9.57 -20.51 6.59
CA ASN A 157 8.31 -20.07 5.99
C ASN A 157 7.74 -18.84 6.71
N GLY A 158 7.83 -18.85 8.06
CA GLY A 158 7.37 -17.76 8.90
C GLY A 158 8.12 -16.46 8.69
N TYR A 159 9.42 -16.54 8.51
CA TYR A 159 10.25 -15.36 8.24
C TYR A 159 9.77 -14.62 6.96
N ILE A 160 9.68 -15.36 5.84
CA ILE A 160 9.27 -14.77 4.57
C ILE A 160 7.79 -14.34 4.59
N PHE A 161 6.92 -15.13 5.22
CA PHE A 161 5.51 -14.79 5.35
C PHE A 161 5.30 -13.49 6.13
N ASN A 162 6.03 -13.29 7.24
CA ASN A 162 5.98 -12.04 8.01
C ASN A 162 6.59 -10.85 7.27
N ASP A 163 7.64 -11.06 6.48
CA ASP A 163 8.23 -10.03 5.64
C ASP A 163 7.23 -9.56 4.58
N LEU A 164 6.54 -10.49 3.92
CA LEU A 164 5.44 -10.16 2.99
C LEU A 164 4.33 -9.35 3.68
N ILE A 165 3.87 -9.79 4.88
CA ILE A 165 2.84 -9.07 5.64
C ILE A 165 3.29 -7.64 5.96
N GLY A 166 4.56 -7.46 6.37
CA GLY A 166 5.12 -6.13 6.63
C GLY A 166 5.13 -5.23 5.40
N ASN A 167 5.45 -5.77 4.22
CA ASN A 167 5.39 -5.01 2.96
C ASN A 167 3.94 -4.66 2.57
N TYR A 168 2.97 -5.56 2.80
CA TYR A 168 1.56 -5.32 2.55
C TYR A 168 0.99 -4.18 3.41
N GLU A 169 1.27 -4.20 4.71
CA GLU A 169 0.91 -3.16 5.67
C GLU A 169 1.46 -1.79 5.23
N ARG A 170 2.76 -1.72 4.88
CA ARG A 170 3.38 -0.48 4.43
C ARG A 170 2.80 0.10 3.14
N ILE A 171 2.43 -0.74 2.19
CA ILE A 171 1.73 -0.30 0.97
C ILE A 171 0.39 0.36 1.32
N SER A 172 -0.37 -0.25 2.24
CA SER A 172 -1.64 0.28 2.73
C SER A 172 -1.47 1.63 3.43
N ASP A 173 -0.49 1.73 4.35
CA ASP A 173 -0.11 2.96 5.06
C ASP A 173 0.16 4.12 4.08
N HIS A 174 0.95 3.88 3.02
CA HIS A 174 1.28 4.90 2.03
C HIS A 174 0.08 5.30 1.16
N CYS A 175 -0.85 4.37 0.91
CA CYS A 175 -2.13 4.70 0.27
C CYS A 175 -2.99 5.61 1.15
N SER A 176 -3.09 5.31 2.45
CA SER A 176 -3.81 6.14 3.43
C SER A 176 -3.18 7.53 3.54
N ASN A 177 -1.85 7.65 3.65
CA ASN A 177 -1.15 8.93 3.66
C ASN A 177 -1.44 9.78 2.41
N THR A 178 -1.43 9.16 1.24
CA THR A 178 -1.76 9.83 -0.03
C THR A 178 -3.19 10.37 -0.04
N ALA A 179 -4.17 9.57 0.40
CA ALA A 179 -5.57 9.96 0.48
C ALA A 179 -5.80 11.06 1.52
N ALA A 180 -5.19 10.94 2.71
CA ALA A 180 -5.24 11.95 3.76
C ALA A 180 -4.69 13.30 3.26
N THR A 181 -3.54 13.29 2.59
CA THR A 181 -2.95 14.50 1.99
C THR A 181 -3.89 15.16 0.98
N LEU A 182 -4.58 14.37 0.16
CA LEU A 182 -5.54 14.91 -0.80
C LEU A 182 -6.72 15.61 -0.10
N ILE A 183 -7.29 14.97 0.91
CA ILE A 183 -8.43 15.50 1.66
C ILE A 183 -8.05 16.75 2.45
N GLU A 184 -6.95 16.72 3.20
CA GLU A 184 -6.48 17.87 3.98
C GLU A 184 -6.25 19.12 3.11
N MET A 185 -5.73 18.93 1.90
CA MET A 185 -5.47 20.05 1.01
C MET A 185 -6.71 20.67 0.41
N GLU A 186 -7.70 19.87 0.08
CA GLU A 186 -8.95 20.36 -0.48
C GLU A 186 -9.86 21.00 0.60
N GLU A 187 -9.89 20.43 1.80
CA GLU A 187 -10.67 20.97 2.92
C GLU A 187 -9.98 22.14 3.64
N GLY A 188 -8.70 22.39 3.36
CA GLY A 188 -7.93 23.47 3.99
C GLY A 188 -7.59 23.23 5.46
N ILE A 189 -7.66 21.98 5.89
CA ILE A 189 -7.29 21.53 7.24
C ILE A 189 -5.82 21.10 7.20
N PHE A 190 -4.97 21.70 8.04
CA PHE A 190 -3.53 21.36 8.09
C PHE A 190 -3.20 20.56 9.33
N GLY A 191 -2.94 19.27 9.18
CA GLY A 191 -2.46 18.39 10.26
C GLY A 191 -2.74 16.92 10.02
N LEU A 192 -1.83 16.21 9.34
CA LEU A 192 -1.96 14.76 8.99
C LEU A 192 -2.44 13.87 10.15
N HIS A 193 -1.99 14.13 11.38
CA HIS A 193 -2.41 13.36 12.55
C HIS A 193 -3.79 13.77 13.10
N THR A 194 -4.30 14.93 12.73
CA THR A 194 -5.62 15.39 13.16
C THR A 194 -6.70 14.73 12.29
N TYR A 195 -6.46 14.62 11.00
CA TYR A 195 -7.40 14.04 10.04
C TYR A 195 -7.65 12.53 10.30
N THR A 196 -6.62 11.71 10.40
CA THR A 196 -6.78 10.26 10.63
C THR A 196 -7.51 9.95 11.93
N ASN A 197 -7.29 10.73 12.99
CA ASN A 197 -8.00 10.59 14.25
C ASN A 197 -9.44 11.13 14.18
N GLU A 198 -9.67 12.26 13.49
CA GLU A 198 -11.00 12.84 13.34
C GLU A 198 -11.92 12.04 12.41
N VAL A 199 -11.37 11.39 11.37
CA VAL A 199 -12.14 10.48 10.49
C VAL A 199 -12.51 9.19 11.21
N LYS A 200 -11.59 8.62 12.00
CA LYS A 200 -11.88 7.47 12.85
C LYS A 200 -12.91 7.79 13.93
N ASP A 201 -12.90 9.03 14.48
CA ASP A 201 -13.80 9.47 15.56
C ASP A 201 -15.13 10.07 15.07
N SER A 202 -15.23 10.57 13.84
CA SER A 202 -16.35 11.41 13.42
C SER A 202 -17.45 10.75 12.60
N HIS A 203 -17.39 9.46 12.29
CA HIS A 203 -18.40 8.75 11.45
C HIS A 203 -18.74 9.46 10.13
N THR A 204 -17.84 10.29 9.62
CA THR A 204 -18.05 11.07 8.40
C THR A 204 -17.91 10.19 7.16
N HIS A 205 -18.70 10.49 6.13
CA HIS A 205 -18.66 9.83 4.83
C HIS A 205 -18.89 8.30 4.83
N ASN A 206 -19.82 7.81 5.67
CA ASN A 206 -20.20 6.39 5.71
C ASN A 206 -19.04 5.42 6.02
N PHE A 207 -18.08 5.83 6.87
CA PHE A 207 -16.92 5.01 7.22
C PHE A 207 -17.34 3.59 7.66
N GLU A 208 -18.29 3.47 8.61
CA GLU A 208 -18.74 2.17 9.12
C GLU A 208 -19.39 1.29 8.04
N GLU A 209 -20.16 1.90 7.12
CA GLU A 209 -20.79 1.18 6.01
C GLU A 209 -19.74 0.66 5.04
N ASN A 210 -18.76 1.50 4.68
CA ASN A 210 -17.66 1.13 3.79
C ASN A 210 -16.73 0.09 4.43
N TYR A 211 -16.37 0.27 5.71
CA TYR A 211 -15.59 -0.71 6.47
C TYR A 211 -16.28 -2.08 6.48
N LYS A 212 -17.57 -2.11 6.80
CA LYS A 212 -18.35 -3.35 6.79
C LYS A 212 -18.37 -4.00 5.40
N PHE A 213 -18.59 -3.21 4.36
CA PHE A 213 -18.56 -3.68 2.97
C PHE A 213 -17.20 -4.31 2.61
N PHE A 214 -16.09 -3.66 2.93
CA PHE A 214 -14.75 -4.18 2.66
C PHE A 214 -14.41 -5.39 3.52
N SER A 215 -14.78 -5.38 4.82
CA SER A 215 -14.58 -6.51 5.72
C SER A 215 -15.35 -7.78 5.28
N GLU A 216 -16.56 -7.63 4.72
CA GLU A 216 -17.31 -8.73 4.13
C GLU A 216 -16.71 -9.20 2.78
N THR A 217 -16.14 -8.26 2.00
CA THR A 217 -15.53 -8.54 0.68
C THR A 217 -14.19 -9.27 0.81
N PHE A 218 -13.37 -8.88 1.77
CA PHE A 218 -12.01 -9.40 1.99
C PHE A 218 -11.90 -10.19 3.28
N SER A 219 -12.75 -11.21 3.47
CA SER A 219 -12.73 -12.06 4.67
C SER A 219 -11.84 -13.29 4.49
N LEU A 220 -11.11 -13.69 5.56
CA LEU A 220 -10.31 -14.93 5.66
C LEU A 220 -11.13 -16.07 6.26
#